data_daa8762fde1c9e87e0d5583e3860a11c
#
_entry.id   daa8762fde1c9e87e0d5583e3860a11c
#
_cell.length_a   1.000
_cell.length_b   1.000
_cell.length_c   1.000
_cell.angle_alpha   90.00
_cell.angle_beta   90.00
_cell.angle_gamma   90.00
#
_symmetry.space_group_name_H-M   'P 1'
#
loop_
_entity.id
_entity.type
_entity.pdbx_description
1 polymer ?
#
loop_
_entity_poly.entity_id
_entity_poly.type
_entity_poly.pdbx_seq_one_letter_code
_entity_poly.pdbx_strand_id
1 'polypeptide(L)'
;MTVTTNKEIMQTDWYFSTPVYSIMKTEWLKPAIKATDKFIDAAYKREAPKLKERKKFLGNKDYLKVKDHGMSYHSTPLNGDPELKELEHYVGNTSLNLLNEWGYDMDQYKMFFTEFWVQEFSKNGGGHHSTHVHWDNHISGFYFLKCSDKSS
;
A
#
# COMPACT_ATOMS: atom_id res chain seq x y z
N MET A 1 24.02 1.92 61.19
CA MET A 1 24.44 2.21 59.82
C MET A 1 23.31 1.79 58.88
N THR A 2 22.60 2.79 58.36
CA THR A 2 21.50 2.58 57.41
C THR A 2 22.07 2.57 56.02
N VAL A 3 22.13 1.43 55.38
CA VAL A 3 22.50 1.32 54.00
C VAL A 3 21.34 1.78 53.13
N THR A 4 21.43 3.01 52.60
CA THR A 4 20.52 3.52 51.59
C THR A 4 20.91 2.88 50.26
N THR A 5 20.18 1.87 49.84
CA THR A 5 20.27 1.39 48.46
C THR A 5 19.66 2.44 47.59
N ASN A 6 20.48 3.19 46.85
CA ASN A 6 20.05 4.00 45.72
C ASN A 6 19.42 3.04 44.71
N LYS A 7 18.12 3.08 44.60
CA LYS A 7 17.39 2.40 43.52
C LYS A 7 17.72 3.18 42.25
N GLU A 8 18.61 2.61 41.43
CA GLU A 8 18.82 3.15 40.10
C GLU A 8 17.49 3.07 39.33
N ILE A 9 17.02 4.22 38.87
CA ILE A 9 15.82 4.30 38.02
C ILE A 9 16.33 4.25 36.59
N MET A 10 16.05 3.15 35.89
CA MET A 10 16.33 3.05 34.47
C MET A 10 15.26 3.85 33.70
N GLN A 11 15.68 4.84 32.97
CA GLN A 11 14.84 5.59 32.05
C GLN A 11 14.88 4.89 30.68
N THR A 12 13.71 4.64 30.10
CA THR A 12 13.59 4.11 28.74
C THR A 12 13.23 5.24 27.80
N ASP A 13 14.10 5.57 26.90
CA ASP A 13 13.87 6.55 25.85
C ASP A 13 13.55 5.85 24.53
N TRP A 14 12.48 6.29 23.87
CA TRP A 14 12.02 5.73 22.59
C TRP A 14 12.48 6.65 21.45
N TYR A 15 13.56 6.28 20.75
CA TYR A 15 14.11 7.09 19.68
C TYR A 15 13.52 6.83 18.30
N PHE A 16 12.92 5.64 18.09
CA PHE A 16 12.45 5.20 16.77
C PHE A 16 11.06 4.54 16.85
N SER A 17 10.08 5.27 17.32
CA SER A 17 8.69 4.82 17.24
C SER A 17 8.10 5.26 15.91
N THR A 18 7.64 4.30 15.10
CA THR A 18 6.89 4.58 13.88
C THR A 18 5.41 4.37 14.17
N PRO A 19 4.59 5.42 14.21
CA PRO A 19 3.16 5.26 14.44
C PRO A 19 2.50 4.63 13.22
N VAL A 20 1.57 3.71 13.47
CA VAL A 20 0.72 3.11 12.45
C VAL A 20 -0.73 3.46 12.80
N TYR A 21 -1.37 4.20 11.91
CA TYR A 21 -2.77 4.57 12.04
C TYR A 21 -3.62 3.69 11.15
N SER A 22 -4.73 3.19 11.68
CA SER A 22 -5.68 2.40 10.92
C SER A 22 -7.10 2.91 11.13
N ILE A 23 -7.89 2.94 10.06
CA ILE A 23 -9.28 3.35 10.11
C ILE A 23 -10.10 2.49 9.15
N MET A 24 -11.32 2.16 9.57
CA MET A 24 -12.28 1.44 8.74
C MET A 24 -13.11 2.42 7.92
N LYS A 25 -13.03 2.35 6.59
CA LYS A 25 -13.73 3.22 5.63
C LYS A 25 -14.41 2.38 4.56
N THR A 26 -15.54 1.80 4.90
CA THR A 26 -16.26 0.87 4.00
C THR A 26 -17.11 1.58 2.94
N GLU A 27 -17.46 2.83 3.16
CA GLU A 27 -18.28 3.64 2.24
C GLU A 27 -17.66 3.82 0.86
N TRP A 28 -16.34 3.86 0.77
CA TRP A 28 -15.62 3.99 -0.50
C TRP A 28 -15.20 2.67 -1.14
N LEU A 29 -15.39 1.56 -0.45
CA LEU A 29 -14.88 0.27 -0.93
C LEU A 29 -15.43 -0.10 -2.31
N LYS A 30 -16.76 -0.08 -2.48
CA LYS A 30 -17.39 -0.41 -3.76
C LYS A 30 -17.06 0.59 -4.87
N PRO A 31 -17.16 1.92 -4.64
CA PRO A 31 -16.74 2.91 -5.63
C PRO A 31 -15.28 2.76 -6.04
N ALA A 32 -14.36 2.59 -5.07
CA ALA A 32 -12.94 2.44 -5.37
C ALA A 32 -12.64 1.16 -6.17
N ILE A 33 -13.25 0.02 -5.83
CA ILE A 33 -13.11 -1.21 -6.61
C ILE A 33 -13.54 -0.96 -8.07
N LYS A 34 -14.72 -0.36 -8.28
CA LYS A 34 -15.25 -0.07 -9.62
C LYS A 34 -14.33 0.88 -10.39
N ALA A 35 -13.85 1.94 -9.75
CA ALA A 35 -12.97 2.92 -10.38
C ALA A 35 -11.60 2.32 -10.76
N THR A 36 -11.08 1.39 -9.96
CA THR A 36 -9.77 0.78 -10.18
C THR A 36 -9.77 -0.41 -11.13
N ASP A 37 -10.91 -1.05 -11.39
CA ASP A 37 -11.02 -2.22 -12.27
C ASP A 37 -10.42 -1.94 -13.67
N LYS A 38 -10.69 -0.78 -14.28
CA LYS A 38 -10.12 -0.39 -15.60
C LYS A 38 -8.59 -0.33 -15.61
N PHE A 39 -7.98 0.08 -14.49
CA PHE A 39 -6.52 0.18 -14.36
C PHE A 39 -5.88 -1.19 -14.15
N ILE A 40 -6.54 -2.06 -13.40
CA ILE A 40 -6.11 -3.45 -13.22
C ILE A 40 -6.26 -4.22 -14.54
N ASP A 41 -7.35 -4.04 -15.29
CA ASP A 41 -7.50 -4.62 -16.62
C ASP A 41 -6.39 -4.19 -17.59
N ALA A 42 -5.98 -2.91 -17.53
CA ALA A 42 -4.86 -2.43 -18.31
C ALA A 42 -3.53 -3.07 -17.86
N ALA A 43 -3.32 -3.26 -16.56
CA ALA A 43 -2.16 -3.95 -16.03
C ALA A 43 -2.12 -5.43 -16.48
N TYR A 44 -3.23 -6.14 -16.46
CA TYR A 44 -3.34 -7.50 -17.00
C TYR A 44 -2.94 -7.57 -18.48
N LYS A 45 -3.45 -6.64 -19.30
CA LYS A 45 -3.09 -6.57 -20.74
C LYS A 45 -1.60 -6.33 -20.95
N ARG A 46 -1.00 -5.44 -20.15
CA ARG A 46 0.43 -5.15 -20.20
C ARG A 46 1.29 -6.35 -19.83
N GLU A 47 0.88 -7.11 -18.83
CA GLU A 47 1.64 -8.29 -18.37
C GLU A 47 1.33 -9.57 -19.19
N ALA A 48 0.32 -9.56 -20.06
CA ALA A 48 -0.05 -10.72 -20.87
C ALA A 48 1.08 -11.31 -21.72
N PRO A 49 2.01 -10.53 -22.31
CA PRO A 49 3.18 -11.09 -23.02
C PRO A 49 4.04 -11.97 -22.12
N LYS A 50 4.31 -11.56 -20.88
CA LYS A 50 5.10 -12.36 -19.93
C LYS A 50 4.43 -13.70 -19.62
N LEU A 51 3.10 -13.72 -19.52
CA LEU A 51 2.36 -14.97 -19.34
C LEU A 51 2.44 -15.89 -20.56
N LYS A 52 2.42 -15.32 -21.77
CA LYS A 52 2.61 -16.09 -23.02
C LYS A 52 4.01 -16.71 -23.08
N GLU A 53 5.04 -15.96 -22.75
CA GLU A 53 6.43 -16.44 -22.70
C GLU A 53 6.57 -17.55 -21.66
N ARG A 54 6.03 -17.36 -20.45
CA ARG A 54 6.02 -18.38 -19.40
C ARG A 54 5.35 -19.66 -19.86
N LYS A 55 4.18 -19.56 -20.52
CA LYS A 55 3.46 -20.69 -21.09
C LYS A 55 4.27 -21.42 -22.16
N LYS A 56 4.95 -20.67 -23.03
CA LYS A 56 5.83 -21.23 -24.08
C LYS A 56 7.00 -21.99 -23.45
N PHE A 57 7.61 -21.43 -22.39
CA PHE A 57 8.76 -22.02 -21.71
C PHE A 57 8.38 -23.28 -20.92
N LEU A 58 7.29 -23.24 -20.14
CA LEU A 58 6.88 -24.36 -19.26
C LEU A 58 6.05 -25.44 -19.98
N GLY A 59 5.50 -25.12 -21.15
CA GLY A 59 4.53 -25.99 -21.82
C GLY A 59 3.14 -25.94 -21.16
N ASN A 60 2.16 -26.56 -21.83
CA ASN A 60 0.75 -26.48 -21.42
C ASN A 60 0.49 -27.13 -20.06
N LYS A 61 1.10 -28.31 -19.80
CA LYS A 61 0.87 -29.09 -18.57
C LYS A 61 1.38 -28.38 -17.34
N ASP A 62 2.62 -27.90 -17.40
CA ASP A 62 3.23 -27.18 -16.27
C ASP A 62 2.61 -25.79 -16.10
N TYR A 63 2.22 -25.13 -17.22
CA TYR A 63 1.55 -23.84 -17.17
C TYR A 63 0.19 -23.91 -16.46
N LEU A 64 -0.58 -25.00 -16.62
CA LEU A 64 -1.86 -25.16 -15.90
C LEU A 64 -1.69 -25.14 -14.38
N LYS A 65 -0.50 -25.52 -13.87
CA LYS A 65 -0.16 -25.45 -12.44
C LYS A 65 0.31 -24.07 -12.00
N VAL A 66 1.09 -23.41 -12.81
CA VAL A 66 1.76 -22.14 -12.45
C VAL A 66 1.00 -20.92 -12.89
N LYS A 67 0.38 -20.92 -14.08
CA LYS A 67 -0.31 -19.76 -14.66
C LYS A 67 0.40 -18.43 -14.34
N ASP A 68 -0.28 -17.54 -13.59
CA ASP A 68 0.25 -16.26 -13.13
C ASP A 68 0.82 -16.30 -11.70
N HIS A 69 1.06 -17.51 -11.14
CA HIS A 69 1.65 -17.64 -9.80
C HIS A 69 2.91 -16.77 -9.66
N GLY A 70 3.00 -16.01 -8.57
CA GLY A 70 4.10 -15.10 -8.30
C GLY A 70 4.03 -13.75 -9.01
N MET A 71 3.01 -13.50 -9.82
CA MET A 71 2.87 -12.20 -10.48
C MET A 71 2.16 -11.18 -9.60
N SER A 72 2.51 -9.93 -9.82
CA SER A 72 1.84 -8.75 -9.29
C SER A 72 1.47 -7.83 -10.43
N TYR A 73 0.27 -7.31 -10.42
CA TYR A 73 -0.28 -6.42 -11.44
C TYR A 73 -0.38 -5.02 -10.85
N HIS A 74 0.51 -4.17 -11.27
CA HIS A 74 0.63 -2.80 -10.79
C HIS A 74 0.04 -1.84 -11.83
N SER A 75 -0.84 -0.94 -11.43
CA SER A 75 -1.45 0.02 -12.34
C SER A 75 -0.49 1.13 -12.77
N THR A 76 -0.91 1.92 -13.74
CA THR A 76 -0.42 3.28 -13.94
C THR A 76 -0.94 4.18 -12.82
N PRO A 77 -0.40 5.40 -12.65
CA PRO A 77 -0.89 6.36 -11.65
C PRO A 77 -2.39 6.61 -11.76
N LEU A 78 -3.03 6.74 -10.61
CA LEU A 78 -4.47 7.02 -10.46
C LEU A 78 -4.75 8.49 -10.18
N ASN A 79 -3.72 9.29 -9.95
CA ASN A 79 -3.84 10.70 -9.59
C ASN A 79 -4.74 11.46 -10.55
N GLY A 80 -5.73 12.16 -9.98
CA GLY A 80 -6.66 12.98 -10.73
C GLY A 80 -7.79 12.21 -11.43
N ASP A 81 -7.94 10.88 -11.20
CA ASP A 81 -9.11 10.15 -11.69
C ASP A 81 -10.37 10.69 -10.99
N PRO A 82 -11.39 11.18 -11.74
CA PRO A 82 -12.57 11.81 -11.14
C PRO A 82 -13.38 10.87 -10.25
N GLU A 83 -13.36 9.56 -10.49
CA GLU A 83 -14.08 8.57 -9.69
C GLU A 83 -13.38 8.30 -8.33
N LEU A 84 -12.10 8.66 -8.20
CA LEU A 84 -11.30 8.51 -6.98
C LEU A 84 -11.08 9.82 -6.22
N LYS A 85 -11.60 10.93 -6.72
CA LYS A 85 -11.36 12.28 -6.19
C LYS A 85 -11.74 12.41 -4.71
N GLU A 86 -12.84 11.84 -4.28
CA GLU A 86 -13.27 11.91 -2.87
C GLU A 86 -12.32 11.13 -1.95
N LEU A 87 -11.89 9.94 -2.38
CA LEU A 87 -10.92 9.15 -1.65
C LEU A 87 -9.56 9.87 -1.58
N GLU A 88 -9.09 10.40 -2.70
CA GLU A 88 -7.86 11.19 -2.79
C GLU A 88 -7.90 12.40 -1.84
N HIS A 89 -9.00 13.13 -1.84
CA HIS A 89 -9.24 14.27 -0.94
C HIS A 89 -9.23 13.86 0.54
N TYR A 90 -9.90 12.76 0.86
CA TYR A 90 -9.94 12.27 2.24
C TYR A 90 -8.54 11.86 2.72
N VAL A 91 -7.82 11.09 1.94
CA VAL A 91 -6.45 10.66 2.27
C VAL A 91 -5.53 11.88 2.42
N GLY A 92 -5.65 12.85 1.50
CA GLY A 92 -4.90 14.10 1.57
C GLY A 92 -5.16 14.89 2.86
N ASN A 93 -6.43 15.14 3.19
CA ASN A 93 -6.79 15.88 4.40
C ASN A 93 -6.37 15.14 5.68
N THR A 94 -6.53 13.82 5.71
CA THR A 94 -6.09 13.01 6.86
C THR A 94 -4.58 13.10 7.04
N SER A 95 -3.82 12.99 5.96
CA SER A 95 -2.37 13.12 5.98
C SER A 95 -1.91 14.51 6.43
N LEU A 96 -2.58 15.56 5.96
CA LEU A 96 -2.31 16.93 6.39
C LEU A 96 -2.49 17.09 7.91
N ASN A 97 -3.59 16.56 8.45
CA ASN A 97 -3.88 16.63 9.88
C ASN A 97 -2.83 15.87 10.70
N LEU A 98 -2.44 14.67 10.25
CA LEU A 98 -1.40 13.89 10.93
C LEU A 98 -0.04 14.61 10.92
N LEU A 99 0.34 15.24 9.82
CA LEU A 99 1.58 16.02 9.75
C LEU A 99 1.55 17.21 10.71
N ASN A 100 0.42 17.93 10.78
CA ASN A 100 0.24 19.00 11.78
C ASN A 100 0.35 18.47 13.21
N GLU A 101 -0.26 17.33 13.53
CA GLU A 101 -0.16 16.70 14.85
C GLU A 101 1.29 16.30 15.19
N TRP A 102 2.08 15.95 14.18
CA TRP A 102 3.50 15.64 14.35
C TRP A 102 4.41 16.87 14.43
N GLY A 103 3.82 18.06 14.34
CA GLY A 103 4.54 19.33 14.54
C GLY A 103 5.08 19.95 13.24
N TYR A 104 4.68 19.46 12.07
CA TYR A 104 4.98 20.16 10.81
C TYR A 104 4.08 21.39 10.69
N ASP A 105 4.67 22.54 10.36
CA ASP A 105 3.93 23.77 10.05
C ASP A 105 3.42 23.72 8.61
N MET A 106 2.26 23.07 8.44
CA MET A 106 1.70 22.81 7.10
C MET A 106 1.19 24.07 6.41
N ASP A 107 1.11 25.22 7.08
CA ASP A 107 0.80 26.50 6.44
C ASP A 107 1.92 26.97 5.50
N GLN A 108 3.14 26.49 5.73
CA GLN A 108 4.32 26.82 4.92
C GLN A 108 4.62 25.78 3.82
N TYR A 109 3.94 24.65 3.80
CA TYR A 109 4.21 23.55 2.87
C TYR A 109 3.02 23.22 2.00
N LYS A 110 3.32 22.71 0.82
CA LYS A 110 2.32 22.11 -0.06
C LYS A 110 2.46 20.60 0.01
N MET A 111 1.35 19.92 0.23
CA MET A 111 1.28 18.48 0.18
C MET A 111 0.76 18.02 -1.18
N PHE A 112 1.32 16.95 -1.70
CA PHE A 112 0.88 16.31 -2.93
C PHE A 112 1.14 14.81 -2.87
N PHE A 113 0.40 14.04 -3.65
CA PHE A 113 0.67 12.63 -3.83
C PHE A 113 1.85 12.46 -4.78
N THR A 114 2.90 11.82 -4.31
CA THR A 114 4.03 11.38 -5.16
C THR A 114 3.64 10.18 -5.97
N GLU A 115 2.89 9.26 -5.34
CA GLU A 115 2.42 8.01 -5.93
C GLU A 115 1.00 7.71 -5.45
N PHE A 116 0.15 7.32 -6.36
CA PHE A 116 -1.18 6.81 -6.08
C PHE A 116 -1.51 5.76 -7.14
N TRP A 117 -1.58 4.50 -6.74
CA TRP A 117 -1.76 3.37 -7.66
C TRP A 117 -2.51 2.22 -6.98
N VAL A 118 -2.97 1.26 -7.79
CA VAL A 118 -3.58 0.02 -7.32
C VAL A 118 -2.77 -1.17 -7.75
N GLN A 119 -2.68 -2.17 -6.88
CA GLN A 119 -2.00 -3.42 -7.14
C GLN A 119 -2.92 -4.61 -6.86
N GLU A 120 -2.89 -5.60 -7.73
CA GLU A 120 -3.52 -6.89 -7.52
C GLU A 120 -2.46 -7.99 -7.57
N PHE A 121 -2.48 -8.88 -6.59
CA PHE A 121 -1.63 -10.05 -6.58
C PHE A 121 -2.29 -11.20 -7.34
N SER A 122 -1.46 -12.08 -7.87
CA SER A 122 -1.87 -13.27 -8.60
C SER A 122 -2.96 -14.07 -7.88
N LYS A 123 -4.03 -14.40 -8.59
CA LYS A 123 -5.10 -15.29 -8.10
C LYS A 123 -4.62 -16.74 -7.90
N ASN A 124 -3.50 -17.12 -8.52
CA ASN A 124 -2.86 -18.43 -8.34
C ASN A 124 -1.81 -18.45 -7.23
N GLY A 125 -1.76 -17.39 -6.41
CA GLY A 125 -0.88 -17.28 -5.25
C GLY A 125 0.55 -16.83 -5.58
N GLY A 126 1.37 -16.70 -4.54
CA GLY A 126 2.80 -16.34 -4.64
C GLY A 126 3.09 -14.90 -5.05
N GLY A 127 2.05 -14.08 -5.29
CA GLY A 127 2.25 -12.65 -5.51
C GLY A 127 2.73 -11.98 -4.23
N HIS A 128 3.74 -11.13 -4.35
CA HIS A 128 4.30 -10.40 -3.22
C HIS A 128 4.79 -9.03 -3.65
N HIS A 129 4.95 -8.16 -2.68
CA HIS A 129 5.66 -6.90 -2.82
C HIS A 129 6.94 -7.01 -2.01
N SER A 130 8.08 -6.81 -2.66
CA SER A 130 9.37 -6.87 -1.98
C SER A 130 9.49 -5.75 -0.96
N THR A 131 10.22 -5.99 0.12
CA THR A 131 10.58 -4.94 1.08
C THR A 131 11.27 -3.80 0.34
N HIS A 132 10.76 -2.58 0.53
CA HIS A 132 11.25 -1.38 -0.13
C HIS A 132 11.03 -0.16 0.78
N VAL A 133 11.55 0.96 0.37
CA VAL A 133 11.39 2.25 1.05
C VAL A 133 10.74 3.25 0.08
N HIS A 134 9.95 4.14 0.64
CA HIS A 134 9.40 5.28 -0.07
C HIS A 134 10.25 6.52 0.27
N TRP A 135 11.30 6.73 -0.52
CA TRP A 135 12.20 7.88 -0.33
C TRP A 135 11.45 9.19 -0.48
N ASP A 136 11.77 10.15 0.38
CA ASP A 136 11.19 11.50 0.39
C ASP A 136 9.67 11.56 0.63
N ASN A 137 9.03 10.48 1.09
CA ASN A 137 7.63 10.47 1.46
C ASN A 137 7.48 10.57 2.98
N HIS A 138 6.72 11.54 3.45
CA HIS A 138 6.44 11.73 4.88
C HIS A 138 5.39 10.76 5.39
N ILE A 139 4.45 10.38 4.54
CA ILE A 139 3.37 9.44 4.86
C ILE A 139 3.24 8.44 3.71
N SER A 140 3.15 7.17 4.06
CA SER A 140 2.77 6.09 3.15
C SER A 140 1.56 5.36 3.72
N GLY A 141 0.66 4.92 2.85
CA GLY A 141 -0.52 4.20 3.29
C GLY A 141 -1.08 3.30 2.21
N PHE A 142 -2.02 2.44 2.59
CA PHE A 142 -2.73 1.59 1.66
C PHE A 142 -4.17 1.37 2.13
N TYR A 143 -5.03 1.15 1.15
CA TYR A 143 -6.42 0.84 1.33
C TYR A 143 -6.72 -0.54 0.76
N PHE A 144 -7.10 -1.50 1.62
CA PHE A 144 -7.42 -2.85 1.22
C PHE A 144 -8.77 -2.89 0.50
N LEU A 145 -8.77 -3.17 -0.80
CA LEU A 145 -9.98 -3.27 -1.62
C LEU A 145 -10.58 -4.67 -1.59
N LYS A 146 -9.75 -5.69 -1.71
CA LYS A 146 -10.15 -7.10 -1.70
C LYS A 146 -9.07 -7.92 -0.99
N CYS A 147 -9.48 -8.74 -0.05
CA CYS A 147 -8.61 -9.72 0.60
C CYS A 147 -9.23 -11.10 0.45
N SER A 148 -8.41 -12.12 0.31
CA SER A 148 -8.87 -13.51 0.39
C SER A 148 -8.78 -13.99 1.83
N ASP A 149 -9.54 -15.04 2.19
CA ASP A 149 -9.47 -15.68 3.51
C ASP A 149 -8.08 -16.28 3.81
N LYS A 150 -7.22 -16.36 2.79
CA LYS A 150 -5.85 -16.87 2.88
C LYS A 150 -4.79 -15.75 2.85
N SER A 151 -5.21 -14.49 2.83
CA SER A 151 -4.30 -13.35 2.90
C SER A 151 -3.89 -13.15 4.35
N SER A 152 -2.59 -13.22 4.62
CA SER A 152 -2.00 -12.96 5.92
C SER A 152 -1.06 -11.78 5.83
#